data_5727dc6ec687e053112224a61dd41ea8
#
_entry.id   5727dc6ec687e053112224a61dd41ea8
#
_cell.length_a   1.000
_cell.length_b   1.000
_cell.length_c   1.000
_cell.angle_alpha   90.00
_cell.angle_beta   90.00
_cell.angle_gamma   90.00
#
_symmetry.space_group_name_H-M   'P 1'
#
loop_
_entity.id
_entity.type
_entity.pdbx_description
1 polymer ?
#
loop_
_entity_poly.entity_id
_entity_poly.type
_entity_poly.pdbx_seq_one_letter_code
_entity_poly.pdbx_strand_id
1 'polypeptide(L)'
;MSSADICPHFHTSGPSDGVFPAEDYEKPLFRFSLRRKQTVCLSDPRPVTMARRLLLCFVLIFLWAASAVSMSVFYSSPKAHTLLRSRRANNFWLEELKPASLERECLEERCDFEEAREIYQNREATLQFWMVYTDGNQCVPNACKNGVCVDQYRSYICSCNPGFEGKHCLVITHTNCSVDNGGCDHDCHERNDKTGRYCSCINGYALHDDFKQCVPKNQRSCGQILIAKSFYRPKPMEGLQPWIAGGEVGKRGESPWQAVLLNAKGQFHCGGVLIDELWVLTAAHCLEGFRRFAVRLGDYKRFQFEGSEVTLPVVKIVPHPKYNSLTVNNDIALLRLESPVAFSTYIVPACLPSRDLAERVLHLNGTMTVVTGWGKDKEGTVPYSSDLKHISVPIVEHSECAHHMVNNLTQNVLCAGSIGSTVDACKGDSGGPMMTLYRNTWFLIGLISWGEGCGKTDKLGVYTKVSNYMEWIDSVKNQL
;
A
#
# COMPACT_ATOMS: atom_id res chain seq x y z
N MET A 1 22.76 57.13 -11.99
CA MET A 1 24.08 57.34 -11.35
C MET A 1 24.41 55.95 -10.78
N SER A 2 25.11 55.20 -11.53
CA SER A 2 26.58 54.99 -11.58
C SER A 2 27.02 54.05 -10.45
N SER A 3 27.29 52.87 -10.78
CA SER A 3 28.62 52.18 -11.05
C SER A 3 29.12 51.52 -9.78
N ALA A 4 29.60 50.39 -9.73
CA ALA A 4 30.40 49.43 -10.46
C ALA A 4 31.20 48.57 -9.47
N ASP A 5 31.32 47.31 -9.78
CA ASP A 5 32.47 46.41 -9.62
C ASP A 5 33.33 46.40 -8.33
N ILE A 6 33.64 45.19 -7.88
CA ILE A 6 34.98 44.61 -7.83
C ILE A 6 34.98 43.24 -7.09
N CYS A 7 35.42 42.16 -7.78
CA CYS A 7 36.07 40.99 -7.19
C CYS A 7 37.51 41.30 -6.84
N PRO A 8 38.13 40.60 -5.85
CA PRO A 8 39.31 39.81 -6.20
C PRO A 8 39.52 38.47 -5.44
N HIS A 9 40.01 37.56 -6.10
CA HIS A 9 41.04 36.50 -6.05
C HIS A 9 41.79 36.11 -4.77
N PHE A 10 41.95 34.74 -4.67
CA PHE A 10 43.11 33.96 -4.21
C PHE A 10 43.55 33.96 -2.74
N HIS A 11 43.63 32.76 -2.14
CA HIS A 11 44.92 32.08 -1.88
C HIS A 11 44.72 30.63 -1.37
N THR A 12 45.56 29.76 -1.90
CA THR A 12 45.88 28.36 -1.66
C THR A 12 46.69 28.13 -0.40
N SER A 13 46.52 27.00 0.27
CA SER A 13 47.63 26.22 0.86
C SER A 13 47.13 24.87 1.41
N GLY A 14 47.66 23.77 0.92
CA GLY A 14 47.74 22.46 1.57
C GLY A 14 49.13 22.29 2.17
N PRO A 15 49.64 21.08 2.47
CA PRO A 15 49.03 19.84 2.94
C PRO A 15 49.71 19.30 4.22
N SER A 16 49.27 18.20 4.82
CA SER A 16 50.13 17.24 5.54
C SER A 16 49.50 15.89 5.83
N ASP A 17 50.11 14.93 5.42
CA ASP A 17 50.35 13.50 5.48
C ASP A 17 49.96 12.72 6.76
N GLY A 18 49.65 11.43 6.51
CA GLY A 18 49.56 10.37 7.54
C GLY A 18 48.83 9.11 7.03
N VAL A 19 49.44 8.30 6.25
CA VAL A 19 50.00 6.92 6.24
C VAL A 19 49.13 5.82 6.92
N PHE A 20 48.53 4.97 6.09
CA PHE A 20 48.31 3.51 5.87
C PHE A 20 48.07 2.53 7.06
N PRO A 21 47.53 1.29 6.83
CA PRO A 21 47.44 0.48 5.62
C PRO A 21 46.09 -0.21 5.27
N ALA A 22 46.15 -0.84 4.06
CA ALA A 22 45.12 -1.55 3.33
C ALA A 22 44.85 -2.98 3.78
N GLU A 23 43.68 -3.50 3.44
CA GLU A 23 43.49 -4.89 3.03
C GLU A 23 42.35 -5.03 2.02
N ASP A 24 42.64 -5.87 1.03
CA ASP A 24 41.94 -6.15 -0.22
C ASP A 24 40.56 -6.79 -0.08
N TYR A 25 39.65 -6.45 -1.02
CA TYR A 25 38.85 -7.45 -1.74
C TYR A 25 38.30 -6.88 -3.06
N GLU A 26 38.42 -7.66 -4.10
CA GLU A 26 38.27 -7.41 -5.51
C GLU A 26 36.84 -7.05 -5.98
N LYS A 27 36.80 -6.13 -6.96
CA LYS A 27 35.65 -5.89 -7.86
C LYS A 27 35.95 -6.36 -9.27
N PRO A 28 34.99 -6.72 -10.09
CA PRO A 28 35.11 -6.45 -11.53
C PRO A 28 34.17 -5.33 -11.98
N LEU A 29 34.79 -4.28 -12.47
CA LEU A 29 34.15 -3.19 -13.19
C LEU A 29 34.02 -3.53 -14.69
N PHE A 30 32.82 -3.48 -15.23
CA PHE A 30 32.63 -3.34 -16.68
C PHE A 30 32.62 -1.86 -17.07
N ARG A 31 33.64 -1.46 -17.79
CA ARG A 31 33.79 -0.13 -18.37
C ARG A 31 33.49 -0.20 -19.87
N PHE A 32 32.42 0.44 -20.33
CA PHE A 32 32.24 0.74 -21.76
C PHE A 32 33.07 1.96 -22.14
N SER A 33 34.00 1.77 -23.07
CA SER A 33 34.83 2.83 -23.67
C SER A 33 34.32 3.13 -25.07
N LEU A 34 33.85 4.36 -25.27
CA LEU A 34 33.56 4.93 -26.57
C LEU A 34 34.90 5.45 -27.19
N ARG A 35 35.41 4.78 -28.22
CA ARG A 35 36.49 5.29 -29.03
C ARG A 35 35.96 6.11 -30.20
N ARG A 36 36.31 7.40 -30.21
CA ARG A 36 36.27 8.28 -31.39
C ARG A 36 37.25 7.78 -32.44
N LYS A 37 36.81 7.59 -33.68
CA LYS A 37 37.68 7.40 -34.82
C LYS A 37 38.15 8.75 -35.35
N GLN A 38 39.45 8.96 -35.30
CA GLN A 38 40.15 10.02 -36.06
C GLN A 38 40.33 9.56 -37.50
N THR A 39 39.97 10.42 -38.40
CA THR A 39 40.20 10.27 -39.85
C THR A 39 41.62 10.74 -40.15
N VAL A 40 42.46 9.84 -40.64
CA VAL A 40 43.76 10.18 -41.20
C VAL A 40 43.66 10.08 -42.72
N CYS A 41 43.85 11.21 -43.38
CA CYS A 41 44.07 11.29 -44.84
C CYS A 41 45.49 10.89 -45.16
N LEU A 42 45.68 9.86 -45.97
CA LEU A 42 46.93 9.58 -46.67
C LEU A 42 46.63 9.51 -48.16
N SER A 43 47.22 10.48 -48.87
CA SER A 43 47.30 10.55 -50.31
C SER A 43 48.49 9.71 -50.80
N ASP A 44 48.28 8.79 -51.72
CA ASP A 44 49.26 8.43 -52.75
C ASP A 44 48.56 7.70 -53.91
N PRO A 45 48.96 8.10 -55.18
CA PRO A 45 48.20 7.67 -56.36
C PRO A 45 48.94 6.58 -57.10
N ARG A 46 48.38 5.39 -57.23
CA ARG A 46 48.68 4.48 -58.33
C ARG A 46 47.47 3.73 -58.83
N PRO A 47 47.27 3.58 -60.16
CA PRO A 47 46.03 3.04 -60.72
C PRO A 47 46.06 1.53 -60.66
N VAL A 48 45.31 0.98 -59.72
CA VAL A 48 44.94 -0.44 -59.74
C VAL A 48 43.59 -0.54 -60.43
N THR A 49 43.62 -1.21 -61.57
CA THR A 49 42.53 -1.37 -62.55
C THR A 49 41.17 -1.66 -61.91
N MET A 50 40.14 -0.93 -62.39
CA MET A 50 38.74 -0.99 -61.95
C MET A 50 38.19 -2.41 -61.89
N ALA A 51 38.68 -3.35 -62.73
CA ALA A 51 38.28 -4.75 -62.78
C ALA A 51 38.58 -5.53 -61.50
N ARG A 52 39.70 -5.22 -60.78
CA ARG A 52 40.03 -5.92 -59.51
C ARG A 52 39.16 -5.45 -58.31
N ARG A 53 38.71 -4.19 -58.35
CA ARG A 53 37.81 -3.68 -57.28
C ARG A 53 36.36 -4.23 -57.45
N LEU A 54 35.90 -4.39 -58.70
CA LEU A 54 34.61 -5.00 -58.99
C LEU A 54 34.63 -6.49 -58.62
N LEU A 55 35.70 -7.22 -58.90
CA LEU A 55 35.82 -8.65 -58.54
C LEU A 55 35.82 -8.84 -57.01
N LEU A 56 36.48 -8.01 -56.24
CA LEU A 56 36.49 -8.04 -54.77
C LEU A 56 35.08 -7.70 -54.20
N CYS A 57 34.39 -6.73 -54.75
CA CYS A 57 33.02 -6.41 -54.36
C CYS A 57 32.05 -7.57 -54.67
N PHE A 58 32.18 -8.20 -55.79
CA PHE A 58 31.34 -9.38 -56.15
C PHE A 58 31.66 -10.57 -55.24
N VAL A 59 32.90 -10.84 -54.90
CA VAL A 59 33.30 -11.92 -53.96
C VAL A 59 32.79 -11.62 -52.52
N LEU A 60 32.86 -10.37 -52.08
CA LEU A 60 32.31 -9.99 -50.77
C LEU A 60 30.78 -10.03 -50.71
N ILE A 61 30.09 -9.67 -51.80
CA ILE A 61 28.64 -9.80 -51.91
C ILE A 61 28.23 -11.27 -51.95
N PHE A 62 29.00 -12.15 -52.70
CA PHE A 62 28.73 -13.59 -52.71
C PHE A 62 29.02 -14.24 -51.33
N LEU A 63 30.09 -13.83 -50.64
CA LEU A 63 30.37 -14.33 -49.29
C LEU A 63 29.35 -13.85 -48.28
N TRP A 64 28.75 -12.66 -48.46
CA TRP A 64 27.67 -12.15 -47.63
C TRP A 64 26.35 -12.84 -47.92
N ALA A 65 26.08 -13.17 -49.16
CA ALA A 65 24.90 -13.97 -49.56
C ALA A 65 25.00 -15.45 -49.14
N ALA A 66 26.23 -16.01 -49.04
CA ALA A 66 26.47 -17.38 -48.60
C ALA A 66 26.46 -17.54 -47.08
N SER A 67 26.57 -16.45 -46.31
CA SER A 67 26.38 -16.43 -44.84
C SER A 67 24.94 -16.09 -44.43
N ALA A 68 23.97 -16.02 -45.35
CA ALA A 68 22.56 -16.09 -45.01
C ALA A 68 22.33 -17.49 -44.42
N VAL A 69 22.43 -17.61 -43.11
CA VAL A 69 22.06 -18.79 -42.33
C VAL A 69 20.67 -19.19 -42.84
N SER A 70 20.59 -20.36 -43.44
CA SER A 70 19.34 -21.02 -43.79
C SER A 70 18.64 -21.29 -42.47
N MET A 71 17.89 -20.30 -41.94
CA MET A 71 16.93 -20.54 -40.90
C MET A 71 15.90 -21.49 -41.53
N SER A 72 15.96 -22.74 -41.11
CA SER A 72 14.91 -23.69 -41.42
C SER A 72 13.61 -23.14 -40.84
N VAL A 73 12.75 -22.62 -41.71
CA VAL A 73 11.41 -22.13 -41.38
C VAL A 73 10.48 -23.32 -41.19
N PHE A 74 10.86 -24.26 -40.32
CA PHE A 74 9.95 -25.31 -39.88
C PHE A 74 9.25 -24.84 -38.59
N TYR A 75 8.02 -24.40 -38.74
CA TYR A 75 7.14 -24.13 -37.61
C TYR A 75 6.46 -25.44 -37.17
N SER A 76 6.21 -25.58 -35.86
CA SER A 76 5.33 -26.65 -35.35
C SER A 76 3.95 -26.56 -36.03
N SER A 77 3.30 -27.68 -36.25
CA SER A 77 2.03 -27.80 -36.99
C SER A 77 0.99 -26.70 -36.64
N PRO A 78 0.75 -26.34 -35.38
CA PRO A 78 -0.15 -25.24 -35.00
C PRO A 78 0.30 -23.85 -35.49
N LYS A 79 1.60 -23.57 -35.48
CA LYS A 79 2.15 -22.29 -35.96
C LYS A 79 2.20 -22.23 -37.50
N ALA A 80 2.43 -23.36 -38.16
CA ALA A 80 2.37 -23.43 -39.62
C ALA A 80 0.95 -23.17 -40.15
N HIS A 81 -0.07 -23.68 -39.45
CA HIS A 81 -1.46 -23.42 -39.77
C HIS A 81 -1.86 -21.93 -39.67
N THR A 82 -1.31 -21.19 -38.71
CA THR A 82 -1.58 -19.74 -38.59
C THR A 82 -0.90 -18.91 -39.68
N LEU A 83 0.25 -19.36 -40.21
CA LEU A 83 0.98 -18.65 -41.27
C LEU A 83 0.47 -19.07 -42.70
N LEU A 84 -0.01 -20.28 -42.86
CA LEU A 84 -0.55 -20.80 -44.11
C LEU A 84 -2.02 -20.43 -44.32
N ARG A 85 -2.71 -19.85 -43.33
CA ARG A 85 -3.98 -19.16 -43.50
C ARG A 85 -3.76 -17.83 -44.23
N SER A 86 -3.27 -17.91 -45.46
CA SER A 86 -3.33 -16.76 -46.36
C SER A 86 -4.81 -16.49 -46.69
N ARG A 87 -5.24 -15.23 -46.53
CA ARG A 87 -6.50 -14.75 -47.04
C ARG A 87 -6.67 -15.25 -48.46
N ARG A 88 -7.53 -16.24 -48.70
CA ARG A 88 -8.13 -16.40 -50.02
C ARG A 88 -9.07 -15.20 -50.14
N ALA A 89 -8.68 -14.24 -50.96
CA ALA A 89 -9.57 -13.15 -51.33
C ALA A 89 -10.79 -13.81 -51.99
N ASN A 90 -11.90 -13.74 -51.31
CA ASN A 90 -13.20 -14.19 -51.82
C ASN A 90 -13.60 -13.24 -52.97
N ASN A 91 -13.40 -13.65 -54.21
CA ASN A 91 -13.71 -12.85 -55.39
C ASN A 91 -14.98 -13.32 -56.11
N PHE A 92 -15.83 -14.06 -55.42
CA PHE A 92 -17.03 -14.62 -56.09
C PHE A 92 -18.30 -14.13 -55.37
N TRP A 93 -19.00 -13.19 -56.01
CA TRP A 93 -20.28 -12.61 -55.56
C TRP A 93 -21.44 -13.61 -55.38
N LEU A 94 -21.26 -14.90 -55.73
CA LEU A 94 -22.20 -15.99 -55.50
C LEU A 94 -21.99 -16.74 -54.18
N GLU A 95 -20.98 -16.40 -53.38
CA GLU A 95 -20.65 -17.09 -52.14
C GLU A 95 -21.57 -16.68 -50.97
N GLU A 96 -22.05 -15.45 -50.99
CA GLU A 96 -23.06 -14.93 -50.04
C GLU A 96 -24.43 -15.61 -50.18
N LEU A 97 -24.68 -16.36 -51.25
CA LEU A 97 -25.92 -17.11 -51.44
C LEU A 97 -25.88 -18.53 -50.86
N LYS A 98 -24.76 -18.96 -50.30
CA LYS A 98 -24.64 -20.25 -49.61
C LYS A 98 -24.91 -20.08 -48.13
N PRO A 99 -25.58 -21.05 -47.48
CA PRO A 99 -25.79 -20.98 -46.04
C PRO A 99 -24.44 -20.89 -45.28
N ALA A 100 -24.37 -20.04 -44.26
CA ALA A 100 -23.19 -19.87 -43.41
C ALA A 100 -22.79 -21.22 -42.78
N SER A 101 -21.51 -21.58 -42.86
CA SER A 101 -20.96 -22.77 -42.20
C SER A 101 -19.70 -22.43 -41.42
N LEU A 102 -19.55 -23.06 -40.27
CA LEU A 102 -18.42 -22.82 -39.35
C LEU A 102 -17.06 -23.09 -40.04
N GLU A 103 -16.99 -24.14 -40.86
CA GLU A 103 -15.76 -24.51 -41.57
C GLU A 103 -15.32 -23.42 -42.55
N ARG A 104 -16.23 -22.92 -43.33
CA ARG A 104 -15.90 -21.94 -44.38
C ARG A 104 -15.60 -20.57 -43.77
N GLU A 105 -16.48 -20.07 -42.91
CA GLU A 105 -16.39 -18.69 -42.43
C GLU A 105 -15.33 -18.52 -41.32
N CYS A 106 -15.21 -19.50 -40.42
CA CYS A 106 -14.38 -19.33 -39.20
C CYS A 106 -13.15 -20.24 -39.16
N LEU A 107 -13.09 -21.37 -39.91
CA LEU A 107 -11.93 -22.27 -39.92
C LEU A 107 -11.03 -22.07 -41.15
N GLU A 108 -11.61 -21.85 -42.33
CA GLU A 108 -10.85 -21.58 -43.55
C GLU A 108 -10.47 -20.11 -43.68
N GLU A 109 -11.34 -19.21 -43.21
CA GLU A 109 -11.12 -17.77 -43.16
C GLU A 109 -11.14 -17.27 -41.69
N ARG A 110 -10.89 -15.99 -41.52
CA ARG A 110 -10.97 -15.36 -40.18
C ARG A 110 -12.32 -14.68 -40.07
N CYS A 111 -13.25 -15.31 -39.37
CA CYS A 111 -14.58 -14.75 -39.19
C CYS A 111 -14.62 -13.57 -38.22
N ASP A 112 -15.65 -12.76 -38.40
CA ASP A 112 -16.04 -11.75 -37.45
C ASP A 112 -17.18 -12.24 -36.52
N PHE A 113 -17.58 -11.39 -35.55
CA PHE A 113 -18.59 -11.77 -34.56
C PHE A 113 -19.98 -11.96 -35.17
N GLU A 114 -20.31 -11.21 -36.19
CA GLU A 114 -21.62 -11.30 -36.86
C GLU A 114 -21.74 -12.58 -37.69
N GLU A 115 -20.70 -12.98 -38.41
CA GLU A 115 -20.62 -14.25 -39.12
C GLU A 115 -20.77 -15.44 -38.16
N ALA A 116 -20.10 -15.41 -37.02
CA ALA A 116 -20.27 -16.42 -35.97
C ALA A 116 -21.71 -16.43 -35.44
N ARG A 117 -22.37 -15.27 -35.32
CA ARG A 117 -23.74 -15.14 -34.82
C ARG A 117 -24.74 -15.73 -35.84
N GLU A 118 -24.51 -15.56 -37.10
CA GLU A 118 -25.35 -16.14 -38.17
C GLU A 118 -25.30 -17.67 -38.20
N ILE A 119 -24.12 -18.24 -37.88
CA ILE A 119 -23.94 -19.69 -37.81
C ILE A 119 -24.65 -20.28 -36.59
N TYR A 120 -24.43 -19.71 -35.40
CA TYR A 120 -24.96 -20.27 -34.15
C TYR A 120 -26.40 -19.87 -33.86
N GLN A 121 -26.91 -18.78 -34.44
CA GLN A 121 -28.27 -18.24 -34.26
C GLN A 121 -28.71 -18.09 -32.79
N ASN A 122 -27.80 -18.25 -31.86
CA ASN A 122 -27.97 -18.15 -30.41
C ASN A 122 -26.85 -17.34 -29.79
N ARG A 123 -27.20 -16.27 -29.12
CA ARG A 123 -26.23 -15.33 -28.55
C ARG A 123 -25.25 -16.01 -27.59
N GLU A 124 -25.75 -16.95 -26.79
CA GLU A 124 -24.92 -17.61 -25.76
C GLU A 124 -23.90 -18.57 -26.39
N ALA A 125 -24.37 -19.38 -27.34
CA ALA A 125 -23.50 -20.27 -28.13
C ALA A 125 -22.48 -19.49 -28.99
N THR A 126 -22.88 -18.36 -29.57
CA THR A 126 -21.96 -17.45 -30.30
C THR A 126 -20.88 -16.91 -29.35
N LEU A 127 -21.23 -16.45 -28.16
CA LEU A 127 -20.26 -15.92 -27.17
C LEU A 127 -19.29 -17.01 -26.71
N GLN A 128 -19.77 -18.22 -26.44
CA GLN A 128 -18.91 -19.34 -26.04
C GLN A 128 -17.91 -19.70 -27.16
N PHE A 129 -18.36 -19.81 -28.39
CA PHE A 129 -17.46 -20.01 -29.52
C PHE A 129 -16.47 -18.87 -29.67
N TRP A 130 -16.97 -17.62 -29.63
CA TRP A 130 -16.16 -16.43 -29.86
C TRP A 130 -15.04 -16.24 -28.83
N MET A 131 -15.30 -16.56 -27.55
CA MET A 131 -14.28 -16.53 -26.49
C MET A 131 -13.11 -17.46 -26.85
N VAL A 132 -13.40 -18.71 -27.19
CA VAL A 132 -12.36 -19.69 -27.55
C VAL A 132 -11.67 -19.37 -28.86
N TYR A 133 -12.43 -18.84 -29.83
CA TYR A 133 -11.91 -18.49 -31.15
C TYR A 133 -10.93 -17.31 -31.14
N THR A 134 -11.18 -16.30 -30.30
CA THR A 134 -10.38 -15.06 -30.27
C THR A 134 -9.15 -15.14 -29.42
N ASP A 135 -9.16 -15.83 -28.28
CA ASP A 135 -8.05 -15.89 -27.34
C ASP A 135 -7.65 -17.30 -26.89
N GLY A 136 -8.31 -18.34 -27.40
CA GLY A 136 -8.05 -19.74 -27.07
C GLY A 136 -8.69 -20.14 -25.74
N ASN A 137 -8.52 -21.42 -25.39
CA ASN A 137 -9.04 -21.95 -24.13
C ASN A 137 -8.01 -21.77 -23.02
N GLN A 138 -8.29 -20.87 -22.09
CA GLN A 138 -7.41 -20.54 -20.95
C GLN A 138 -7.36 -21.67 -19.91
N CYS A 139 -8.25 -22.66 -20.02
CA CYS A 139 -8.24 -23.87 -19.19
C CYS A 139 -7.31 -24.99 -19.72
N VAL A 140 -6.54 -24.76 -20.77
CA VAL A 140 -5.62 -25.75 -21.34
C VAL A 140 -4.17 -25.23 -21.25
N PRO A 141 -3.27 -25.87 -20.46
CA PRO A 141 -3.52 -27.02 -19.55
C PRO A 141 -4.38 -26.61 -18.35
N ASN A 142 -5.08 -27.59 -17.71
CA ASN A 142 -5.97 -27.30 -16.58
C ASN A 142 -5.22 -26.57 -15.44
N ALA A 143 -5.60 -25.31 -15.23
CA ALA A 143 -5.03 -24.46 -14.20
C ALA A 143 -5.60 -24.73 -12.79
N CYS A 144 -6.78 -25.38 -12.70
CA CYS A 144 -7.50 -25.65 -11.46
C CYS A 144 -7.12 -27.04 -10.90
N LYS A 145 -6.24 -27.09 -9.90
CA LYS A 145 -5.73 -28.38 -9.39
C LYS A 145 -6.78 -29.22 -8.64
N ASN A 146 -7.59 -28.57 -7.78
CA ASN A 146 -8.64 -29.21 -7.00
C ASN A 146 -9.99 -28.55 -7.32
N GLY A 147 -10.36 -28.48 -8.61
CA GLY A 147 -11.58 -27.85 -9.03
C GLY A 147 -11.81 -27.95 -10.55
N VAL A 148 -12.90 -27.39 -10.99
CA VAL A 148 -13.29 -27.32 -12.40
C VAL A 148 -12.92 -25.94 -12.95
N CYS A 149 -12.23 -25.93 -14.08
CA CYS A 149 -11.88 -24.70 -14.79
C CYS A 149 -13.01 -24.26 -15.73
N VAL A 150 -13.39 -23.01 -15.65
CA VAL A 150 -14.36 -22.37 -16.55
C VAL A 150 -13.62 -21.29 -17.33
N ASP A 151 -13.56 -21.46 -18.64
CA ASP A 151 -12.91 -20.54 -19.55
C ASP A 151 -13.63 -19.20 -19.66
N GLN A 152 -12.89 -18.10 -19.72
CA GLN A 152 -13.40 -16.75 -19.89
C GLN A 152 -12.50 -15.94 -20.83
N TYR A 153 -13.01 -14.86 -21.37
CA TYR A 153 -12.24 -13.98 -22.25
C TYR A 153 -10.97 -13.47 -21.55
N ARG A 154 -9.81 -13.88 -22.06
CA ARG A 154 -8.46 -13.60 -21.55
C ARG A 154 -8.23 -13.98 -20.07
N SER A 155 -9.05 -14.87 -19.54
CA SER A 155 -8.94 -15.32 -18.17
C SER A 155 -9.64 -16.67 -17.96
N TYR A 156 -9.64 -17.17 -16.73
CA TYR A 156 -10.40 -18.35 -16.33
C TYR A 156 -10.87 -18.20 -14.89
N ILE A 157 -11.89 -18.95 -14.52
CA ILE A 157 -12.39 -19.07 -13.13
C ILE A 157 -12.31 -20.54 -12.73
N CYS A 158 -11.76 -20.79 -11.55
CA CYS A 158 -11.79 -22.12 -10.94
C CYS A 158 -12.99 -22.25 -9.99
N SER A 159 -13.87 -23.21 -10.26
CA SER A 159 -14.85 -23.70 -9.28
C SER A 159 -14.19 -24.76 -8.42
N CYS A 160 -13.74 -24.38 -7.20
CA CYS A 160 -12.98 -25.28 -6.35
C CYS A 160 -13.84 -26.34 -5.69
N ASN A 161 -13.26 -27.55 -5.50
CA ASN A 161 -13.86 -28.60 -4.71
C ASN A 161 -14.00 -28.15 -3.26
N PRO A 162 -14.98 -28.69 -2.48
CA PRO A 162 -15.10 -28.41 -1.07
C PRO A 162 -13.81 -28.60 -0.31
N GLY A 163 -13.44 -27.63 0.52
CA GLY A 163 -12.18 -27.64 1.27
C GLY A 163 -10.99 -26.98 0.57
N PHE A 164 -11.17 -26.46 -0.66
CA PHE A 164 -10.13 -25.75 -1.40
C PHE A 164 -10.62 -24.36 -1.82
N GLU A 165 -9.66 -23.44 -1.96
CA GLU A 165 -9.87 -22.07 -2.41
C GLU A 165 -8.62 -21.53 -3.15
N GLY A 166 -8.69 -20.27 -3.60
CA GLY A 166 -7.63 -19.61 -4.35
C GLY A 166 -7.83 -19.76 -5.86
N LYS A 167 -7.16 -18.94 -6.65
CA LYS A 167 -7.29 -18.89 -8.12
C LYS A 167 -7.09 -20.25 -8.79
N HIS A 168 -6.27 -21.11 -8.21
CA HIS A 168 -5.90 -22.42 -8.74
C HIS A 168 -6.42 -23.58 -7.88
N CYS A 169 -7.25 -23.32 -6.87
CA CYS A 169 -7.77 -24.32 -5.91
C CYS A 169 -6.66 -25.11 -5.20
N LEU A 170 -5.59 -24.44 -4.78
CA LEU A 170 -4.44 -25.06 -4.09
C LEU A 170 -4.46 -24.83 -2.58
N VAL A 171 -5.23 -23.86 -2.11
CA VAL A 171 -5.24 -23.43 -0.71
C VAL A 171 -6.34 -24.14 0.04
N ILE A 172 -6.02 -24.68 1.21
CA ILE A 172 -7.02 -25.32 2.10
C ILE A 172 -7.88 -24.21 2.75
N THR A 173 -9.19 -24.35 2.71
CA THR A 173 -10.14 -23.36 3.26
C THR A 173 -10.22 -23.43 4.77
N HIS A 174 -10.22 -22.27 5.44
CA HIS A 174 -10.82 -22.13 6.75
C HIS A 174 -12.35 -22.12 6.61
N THR A 175 -13.04 -22.85 7.46
CA THR A 175 -14.51 -23.03 7.35
C THR A 175 -15.31 -21.86 7.89
N ASN A 176 -14.73 -21.08 8.82
CA ASN A 176 -15.39 -19.94 9.46
C ASN A 176 -14.41 -18.80 9.75
N CYS A 177 -14.95 -17.64 10.16
CA CYS A 177 -14.17 -16.47 10.52
C CYS A 177 -13.69 -16.44 11.98
N SER A 178 -14.14 -17.37 12.82
CA SER A 178 -13.86 -17.35 14.27
C SER A 178 -12.43 -17.78 14.59
N VAL A 179 -11.80 -18.56 13.72
CA VAL A 179 -10.41 -19.05 13.91
C VAL A 179 -9.50 -18.30 12.97
N ASP A 180 -8.50 -17.60 13.54
CA ASP A 180 -7.47 -16.84 12.80
C ASP A 180 -8.08 -15.92 11.70
N ASN A 181 -9.24 -15.30 11.99
CA ASN A 181 -9.99 -14.49 11.03
C ASN A 181 -10.26 -15.21 9.70
N GLY A 182 -10.46 -16.52 9.72
CA GLY A 182 -10.59 -17.34 8.53
C GLY A 182 -9.34 -17.36 7.63
N GLY A 183 -8.19 -16.92 8.12
CA GLY A 183 -6.96 -16.70 7.37
C GLY A 183 -6.96 -15.44 6.51
N CYS A 184 -7.98 -14.55 6.62
CA CYS A 184 -8.06 -13.31 5.86
C CYS A 184 -7.13 -12.22 6.41
N ASP A 185 -6.50 -11.44 5.54
CA ASP A 185 -5.69 -10.29 5.94
C ASP A 185 -6.54 -9.13 6.45
N HIS A 186 -7.74 -8.92 5.89
CA HIS A 186 -8.68 -7.90 6.33
C HIS A 186 -10.02 -8.55 6.72
N ASP A 187 -11.11 -8.21 6.06
CA ASP A 187 -12.43 -8.65 6.45
C ASP A 187 -12.72 -10.10 6.08
N CYS A 188 -13.27 -10.84 7.01
CA CYS A 188 -13.74 -12.20 6.82
C CYS A 188 -15.27 -12.22 6.92
N HIS A 189 -15.92 -12.80 5.92
CA HIS A 189 -17.37 -12.92 5.82
C HIS A 189 -17.76 -14.39 5.76
N GLU A 190 -18.72 -14.79 6.58
CA GLU A 190 -19.32 -16.11 6.49
C GLU A 190 -20.39 -16.14 5.40
N ARG A 191 -20.44 -17.23 4.62
CA ARG A 191 -21.48 -17.41 3.61
C ARG A 191 -22.80 -17.74 4.29
N ASN A 192 -23.91 -17.20 3.76
CA ASN A 192 -25.25 -17.40 4.31
C ASN A 192 -25.67 -18.88 4.34
N ASP A 193 -25.15 -19.69 3.45
CA ASP A 193 -25.41 -21.12 3.33
C ASP A 193 -24.54 -21.98 4.30
N LYS A 194 -23.70 -21.34 5.12
CA LYS A 194 -22.74 -21.96 6.05
C LYS A 194 -21.72 -22.90 5.35
N THR A 195 -21.57 -22.80 4.04
CA THR A 195 -20.64 -23.66 3.28
C THR A 195 -19.21 -23.22 3.34
N GLY A 196 -18.92 -22.11 4.00
CA GLY A 196 -17.59 -21.57 4.17
C GLY A 196 -17.57 -20.07 4.37
N ARG A 197 -16.42 -19.48 4.14
CA ARG A 197 -16.16 -18.04 4.28
C ARG A 197 -15.56 -17.45 3.00
N TYR A 198 -15.51 -16.13 2.89
CA TYR A 198 -14.71 -15.41 1.89
C TYR A 198 -14.06 -14.19 2.53
N CYS A 199 -12.93 -13.75 1.97
CA CYS A 199 -12.23 -12.55 2.41
C CYS A 199 -12.55 -11.37 1.51
N SER A 200 -12.56 -10.18 2.08
CA SER A 200 -12.56 -8.92 1.34
C SER A 200 -11.50 -7.96 1.88
N CYS A 201 -11.11 -7.01 1.07
CA CYS A 201 -10.10 -6.04 1.44
C CYS A 201 -10.72 -4.65 1.62
N ILE A 202 -10.20 -3.91 2.60
CA ILE A 202 -10.58 -2.50 2.80
C ILE A 202 -10.21 -1.65 1.59
N ASN A 203 -10.75 -0.43 1.52
CA ASN A 203 -10.47 0.51 0.43
C ASN A 203 -8.96 0.76 0.28
N GLY A 204 -8.49 0.82 -0.97
CA GLY A 204 -7.07 0.98 -1.29
C GLY A 204 -6.30 -0.34 -1.43
N TYR A 205 -6.92 -1.49 -1.14
CA TYR A 205 -6.33 -2.82 -1.28
C TYR A 205 -7.10 -3.67 -2.29
N ALA A 206 -6.40 -4.64 -2.89
CA ALA A 206 -6.97 -5.64 -3.76
C ALA A 206 -6.75 -7.03 -3.17
N LEU A 207 -7.74 -7.89 -3.33
CA LEU A 207 -7.63 -9.29 -2.92
C LEU A 207 -6.66 -10.01 -3.88
N HIS A 208 -5.67 -10.68 -3.31
CA HIS A 208 -4.70 -11.46 -4.06
C HIS A 208 -5.32 -12.76 -4.62
N ASP A 209 -4.64 -13.43 -5.55
CA ASP A 209 -5.10 -14.66 -6.21
C ASP A 209 -5.27 -15.86 -5.25
N ASP A 210 -4.75 -15.78 -4.02
CA ASP A 210 -4.96 -16.77 -2.96
C ASP A 210 -6.29 -16.61 -2.23
N PHE A 211 -7.05 -15.55 -2.53
CA PHE A 211 -8.32 -15.16 -1.89
C PHE A 211 -8.24 -14.94 -0.38
N LYS A 212 -7.05 -14.59 0.13
CA LYS A 212 -6.79 -14.32 1.56
C LYS A 212 -6.03 -13.03 1.78
N GLN A 213 -4.96 -12.83 1.02
CA GLN A 213 -4.07 -11.69 1.17
C GLN A 213 -4.67 -10.44 0.54
N CYS A 214 -4.44 -9.31 1.21
CA CYS A 214 -4.81 -7.99 0.71
C CYS A 214 -3.56 -7.21 0.34
N VAL A 215 -3.36 -7.00 -0.96
CA VAL A 215 -2.21 -6.25 -1.47
C VAL A 215 -2.57 -4.79 -1.74
N PRO A 216 -1.73 -3.83 -1.35
CA PRO A 216 -2.00 -2.43 -1.61
C PRO A 216 -2.05 -2.15 -3.12
N LYS A 217 -3.09 -1.46 -3.59
CA LYS A 217 -3.26 -1.08 -5.01
C LYS A 217 -2.20 -0.09 -5.48
N ASN A 218 -1.66 0.70 -4.55
CA ASN A 218 -0.59 1.64 -4.81
C ASN A 218 0.28 1.82 -3.54
N GLN A 219 1.44 2.46 -3.69
CA GLN A 219 2.37 2.70 -2.58
C GLN A 219 1.84 3.66 -1.51
N ARG A 220 0.69 4.31 -1.74
CA ARG A 220 0.07 5.30 -0.85
C ARG A 220 -1.24 4.80 -0.24
N SER A 221 -1.48 3.49 -0.29
CA SER A 221 -2.60 2.87 0.44
C SER A 221 -2.41 3.10 1.94
N CYS A 222 -3.52 3.20 2.68
CA CYS A 222 -3.49 3.44 4.12
C CYS A 222 -2.68 2.38 4.87
N GLY A 223 -2.23 2.69 6.08
CA GLY A 223 -1.60 1.74 6.99
C GLY A 223 -0.23 1.23 6.55
N GLN A 224 0.44 1.89 5.59
CA GLN A 224 1.76 1.53 5.10
C GLN A 224 2.85 2.42 5.69
N ILE A 225 3.97 1.82 6.11
CA ILE A 225 5.19 2.55 6.48
C ILE A 225 6.17 2.42 5.31
N LEU A 226 6.45 3.54 4.63
CA LEU A 226 7.19 3.59 3.37
C LEU A 226 8.69 3.86 3.52
N ILE A 227 9.16 4.18 4.71
CA ILE A 227 10.60 4.26 5.00
C ILE A 227 11.24 2.89 4.83
N ALA A 228 12.49 2.86 4.34
CA ALA A 228 13.22 1.61 4.10
C ALA A 228 13.03 0.66 5.29
N LYS A 229 12.65 -0.59 5.01
CA LYS A 229 12.37 -1.64 6.01
C LYS A 229 13.65 -2.00 6.80
N SER A 230 14.15 -1.05 7.55
CA SER A 230 15.12 -1.26 8.62
C SER A 230 14.34 -1.63 9.88
N PHE A 231 13.85 -2.88 9.91
CA PHE A 231 13.58 -3.61 11.13
C PHE A 231 12.51 -3.09 12.10
N TYR A 232 11.26 -2.94 11.66
CA TYR A 232 10.18 -3.06 12.62
C TYR A 232 9.64 -4.51 12.63
N ARG A 233 10.36 -5.42 13.28
CA ARG A 233 9.76 -6.56 13.97
C ARG A 233 9.48 -6.08 15.37
N PRO A 234 8.23 -6.14 15.88
CA PRO A 234 8.00 -6.12 17.32
C PRO A 234 8.89 -7.23 17.89
N LYS A 235 9.90 -6.88 18.67
CA LYS A 235 10.65 -7.90 19.42
C LYS A 235 9.65 -8.64 20.29
N PRO A 236 9.63 -9.97 20.30
CA PRO A 236 8.97 -10.71 21.37
C PRO A 236 9.55 -10.14 22.68
N MET A 237 8.68 -9.83 23.63
CA MET A 237 9.11 -9.32 24.95
C MET A 237 9.93 -10.41 25.66
N GLU A 238 11.24 -10.41 25.45
CA GLU A 238 12.18 -11.00 26.39
C GLU A 238 12.77 -9.90 27.26
N GLY A 239 12.30 -9.84 28.51
CA GLY A 239 12.84 -8.98 29.56
C GLY A 239 12.11 -7.63 29.68
N LEU A 240 11.50 -7.45 30.85
CA LEU A 240 10.93 -6.22 31.36
C LEU A 240 11.93 -5.05 31.20
N GLN A 241 11.67 -4.17 30.25
CA GLN A 241 12.29 -2.85 30.19
C GLN A 241 11.19 -1.81 30.47
N PRO A 242 11.34 -0.94 31.46
CA PRO A 242 10.34 0.05 31.87
C PRO A 242 10.47 1.30 30.99
N TRP A 243 9.57 1.55 30.08
CA TRP A 243 9.62 2.75 29.21
C TRP A 243 8.26 3.15 28.70
N ILE A 244 7.73 4.20 29.18
CA ILE A 244 7.31 5.46 28.68
C ILE A 244 6.48 6.22 29.73
N ALA A 245 6.29 6.47 30.68
CA ALA A 245 6.64 7.83 31.04
C ALA A 245 8.13 7.81 30.70
N GLY A 246 8.53 7.91 29.53
CA GLY A 246 9.79 7.66 28.94
C GLY A 246 9.69 6.81 27.68
N GLY A 247 8.81 7.16 26.66
CA GLY A 247 8.74 6.44 25.41
C GLY A 247 10.03 6.40 24.63
N GLU A 248 10.22 5.37 23.82
CA GLU A 248 11.30 5.36 22.86
C GLU A 248 11.06 6.47 21.84
N VAL A 249 12.12 7.18 21.49
CA VAL A 249 12.09 8.13 20.36
C VAL A 249 11.94 7.30 19.10
N GLY A 250 10.82 7.47 18.40
CA GLY A 250 10.56 6.82 17.12
C GLY A 250 11.55 7.29 16.05
N LYS A 251 11.56 6.65 14.91
CA LYS A 251 12.28 7.15 13.74
C LYS A 251 11.34 7.98 12.89
N ARG A 252 11.89 8.97 12.19
CA ARG A 252 11.14 9.80 11.26
C ARG A 252 10.44 8.93 10.20
N GLY A 253 9.12 9.07 10.07
CA GLY A 253 8.29 8.32 9.12
C GLY A 253 7.76 6.97 9.62
N GLU A 254 8.00 6.57 10.88
CA GLU A 254 7.41 5.36 11.48
C GLU A 254 5.93 5.52 11.85
N SER A 255 5.43 6.75 11.98
CA SER A 255 4.02 7.06 12.22
C SER A 255 3.53 8.11 11.23
N PRO A 256 3.43 7.76 9.92
CA PRO A 256 3.17 8.74 8.88
C PRO A 256 1.72 9.28 8.89
N TRP A 257 0.84 8.68 9.68
CA TRP A 257 -0.53 9.13 9.95
C TRP A 257 -0.65 10.13 11.10
N GLN A 258 0.45 10.33 11.84
CA GLN A 258 0.45 11.25 12.98
C GLN A 258 0.18 12.68 12.56
N ALA A 259 -0.78 13.33 13.20
CA ALA A 259 -1.12 14.72 13.01
C ALA A 259 -0.88 15.54 14.27
N VAL A 260 -0.48 16.79 14.10
CA VAL A 260 -0.39 17.82 15.14
C VAL A 260 -1.55 18.78 14.98
N LEU A 261 -2.38 18.93 15.96
CA LEU A 261 -3.44 19.94 16.02
C LEU A 261 -2.87 21.24 16.61
N LEU A 262 -2.90 22.30 15.83
CA LEU A 262 -2.44 23.64 16.19
C LEU A 262 -3.64 24.55 16.46
N ASN A 263 -3.59 25.32 17.56
CA ASN A 263 -4.58 26.34 17.86
C ASN A 263 -4.42 27.58 16.96
N ALA A 264 -5.31 28.56 17.12
CA ALA A 264 -5.29 29.81 16.32
C ALA A 264 -3.99 30.64 16.46
N LYS A 265 -3.16 30.36 17.46
CA LYS A 265 -1.86 31.00 17.65
C LYS A 265 -0.71 30.17 17.07
N GLY A 266 -1.00 29.07 16.37
CA GLY A 266 0.00 28.14 15.85
C GLY A 266 0.70 27.31 16.91
N GLN A 267 0.16 27.23 18.12
CA GLN A 267 0.74 26.45 19.22
C GLN A 267 0.17 25.05 19.21
N PHE A 268 1.00 24.08 19.59
CA PHE A 268 0.60 22.70 19.81
C PHE A 268 -0.54 22.62 20.82
N HIS A 269 -1.55 21.86 20.48
CA HIS A 269 -2.74 21.72 21.28
C HIS A 269 -3.08 20.27 21.60
N CYS A 270 -3.15 19.42 20.58
CA CYS A 270 -3.47 18.01 20.66
C CYS A 270 -2.80 17.22 19.52
N GLY A 271 -2.85 15.91 19.61
CA GLY A 271 -2.60 14.99 18.52
C GLY A 271 -3.83 14.80 17.62
N GLY A 272 -3.63 14.09 16.54
CA GLY A 272 -4.67 13.67 15.63
C GLY A 272 -4.17 12.56 14.71
N VAL A 273 -5.05 12.02 13.90
CA VAL A 273 -4.76 10.92 12.99
C VAL A 273 -5.32 11.19 11.60
N LEU A 274 -4.47 11.21 10.60
CA LEU A 274 -4.88 11.29 9.20
C LEU A 274 -5.55 9.97 8.79
N ILE A 275 -6.78 10.02 8.28
CA ILE A 275 -7.53 8.83 7.83
C ILE A 275 -7.78 8.80 6.32
N ASP A 276 -7.71 9.95 5.67
CA ASP A 276 -7.64 10.11 4.22
C ASP A 276 -7.06 11.48 3.83
N GLU A 277 -7.09 11.84 2.57
CA GLU A 277 -6.48 13.08 2.06
C GLU A 277 -7.10 14.37 2.60
N LEU A 278 -8.35 14.32 3.09
CA LEU A 278 -9.10 15.50 3.57
C LEU A 278 -9.49 15.43 5.04
N TRP A 279 -9.38 14.26 5.69
CA TRP A 279 -9.96 14.04 7.00
C TRP A 279 -8.95 13.58 8.05
N VAL A 280 -9.04 14.22 9.21
CA VAL A 280 -8.28 13.90 10.41
C VAL A 280 -9.23 13.60 11.56
N LEU A 281 -8.98 12.50 12.29
CA LEU A 281 -9.63 12.19 13.56
C LEU A 281 -8.83 12.78 14.71
N THR A 282 -9.54 13.23 15.75
CA THR A 282 -8.97 13.68 17.04
C THR A 282 -9.98 13.42 18.16
N ALA A 283 -9.60 13.67 19.40
CA ALA A 283 -10.52 13.65 20.54
C ALA A 283 -11.43 14.88 20.55
N ALA A 284 -12.70 14.72 20.90
CA ALA A 284 -13.64 15.83 20.93
C ALA A 284 -13.31 16.86 22.04
N HIS A 285 -12.76 16.42 23.17
CA HIS A 285 -12.35 17.32 24.24
C HIS A 285 -11.24 18.30 23.80
N CYS A 286 -10.45 17.96 22.80
CA CYS A 286 -9.46 18.85 22.21
C CYS A 286 -10.06 20.11 21.55
N LEU A 287 -11.35 20.09 21.25
CA LEU A 287 -12.04 21.18 20.55
C LEU A 287 -12.72 22.15 21.51
N GLU A 288 -12.74 21.84 22.80
CA GLU A 288 -13.41 22.68 23.82
C GLU A 288 -12.73 24.04 23.95
N GLY A 289 -13.54 25.08 23.88
CA GLY A 289 -13.06 26.47 24.02
C GLY A 289 -12.34 27.05 22.78
N PHE A 290 -12.16 26.28 21.72
CA PHE A 290 -11.45 26.72 20.50
C PHE A 290 -12.34 26.58 19.27
N ARG A 291 -12.20 27.52 18.33
CA ARG A 291 -13.01 27.57 17.08
C ARG A 291 -12.18 27.49 15.81
N ARG A 292 -10.87 27.62 15.89
CA ARG A 292 -9.97 27.63 14.73
C ARG A 292 -8.77 26.79 15.00
N PHE A 293 -8.49 25.90 14.08
CA PHE A 293 -7.36 24.98 14.12
C PHE A 293 -6.66 24.91 12.77
N ALA A 294 -5.40 24.53 12.80
CA ALA A 294 -4.67 24.01 11.67
C ALA A 294 -4.11 22.64 12.03
N VAL A 295 -3.97 21.77 11.04
CA VAL A 295 -3.36 20.46 11.17
C VAL A 295 -2.01 20.46 10.48
N ARG A 296 -0.97 20.03 11.18
CA ARG A 296 0.36 19.77 10.62
C ARG A 296 0.60 18.27 10.53
N LEU A 297 1.02 17.82 9.35
CA LEU A 297 1.31 16.44 8.99
C LEU A 297 2.78 16.31 8.59
N GLY A 298 3.35 15.11 8.70
CA GLY A 298 4.73 14.83 8.32
C GLY A 298 5.78 15.40 9.27
N ASP A 299 5.36 15.83 10.47
CA ASP A 299 6.22 16.38 11.53
C ASP A 299 6.81 15.24 12.38
N TYR A 300 8.09 15.34 12.71
CA TYR A 300 8.77 14.43 13.62
C TYR A 300 9.41 15.20 14.77
N LYS A 301 10.14 16.31 14.45
CA LYS A 301 10.72 17.23 15.44
C LYS A 301 9.97 18.55 15.45
N ARG A 302 9.07 18.72 16.38
CA ARG A 302 8.14 19.86 16.46
C ARG A 302 8.75 21.26 16.36
N PHE A 303 9.99 21.43 16.75
CA PHE A 303 10.68 22.73 16.75
C PHE A 303 11.74 22.85 15.65
N GLN A 304 11.85 21.87 14.77
CA GLN A 304 12.81 21.85 13.68
C GLN A 304 12.06 21.59 12.37
N PHE A 305 12.20 22.47 11.39
CA PHE A 305 11.65 22.21 10.07
C PHE A 305 12.51 21.17 9.33
N GLU A 306 11.92 20.06 8.96
CA GLU A 306 12.60 18.91 8.31
C GLU A 306 12.28 18.79 6.84
N GLY A 307 11.38 19.65 6.30
CA GLY A 307 11.01 19.71 4.88
C GLY A 307 9.95 18.68 4.45
N SER A 308 9.41 17.90 5.38
CA SER A 308 8.31 16.95 5.14
C SER A 308 6.95 17.46 5.63
N GLU A 309 6.95 18.54 6.40
CA GLU A 309 5.78 19.05 7.09
C GLU A 309 4.85 19.80 6.12
N VAL A 310 3.58 19.49 6.23
CA VAL A 310 2.50 20.19 5.56
C VAL A 310 1.53 20.69 6.61
N THR A 311 1.24 22.01 6.61
CA THR A 311 0.27 22.60 7.53
C THR A 311 -0.92 23.11 6.74
N LEU A 312 -2.13 22.61 7.05
CA LEU A 312 -3.38 22.95 6.39
C LEU A 312 -4.40 23.48 7.40
N PRO A 313 -5.14 24.55 7.06
CA PRO A 313 -6.26 25.02 7.88
C PRO A 313 -7.37 23.96 7.97
N VAL A 314 -8.08 23.96 9.11
CA VAL A 314 -9.31 23.18 9.29
C VAL A 314 -10.49 24.04 8.92
N VAL A 315 -11.26 23.63 7.90
CA VAL A 315 -12.43 24.35 7.41
C VAL A 315 -13.73 23.87 8.05
N LYS A 316 -13.78 22.64 8.55
CA LYS A 316 -14.94 22.10 9.25
C LYS A 316 -14.53 21.25 10.44
N ILE A 317 -15.23 21.43 11.54
CA ILE A 317 -15.03 20.75 12.81
C ILE A 317 -16.34 20.02 13.13
N VAL A 318 -16.30 18.71 13.27
CA VAL A 318 -17.48 17.87 13.51
C VAL A 318 -17.21 16.99 14.74
N PRO A 319 -17.50 17.47 15.97
CA PRO A 319 -17.49 16.60 17.14
C PRO A 319 -18.64 15.60 17.04
N HIS A 320 -18.49 14.44 17.65
CA HIS A 320 -19.56 13.46 17.70
C HIS A 320 -20.80 14.04 18.38
N PRO A 321 -22.02 13.89 17.80
CA PRO A 321 -23.22 14.57 18.32
C PRO A 321 -23.63 14.11 19.71
N LYS A 322 -23.17 12.97 20.18
CA LYS A 322 -23.41 12.43 21.54
C LYS A 322 -22.18 12.60 22.44
N TYR A 323 -21.21 13.45 22.07
CA TYR A 323 -20.09 13.75 22.96
C TYR A 323 -20.61 14.40 24.26
N ASN A 324 -20.09 13.93 25.39
CA ASN A 324 -20.44 14.46 26.70
C ASN A 324 -19.16 14.86 27.45
N SER A 325 -18.95 16.16 27.64
CA SER A 325 -17.74 16.69 28.29
C SER A 325 -17.59 16.32 29.77
N LEU A 326 -18.69 16.01 30.48
CA LEU A 326 -18.64 15.64 31.88
C LEU A 326 -18.18 14.19 32.09
N THR A 327 -18.57 13.29 31.19
CA THR A 327 -18.24 11.86 31.28
C THR A 327 -17.16 11.45 30.28
N VAL A 328 -16.75 12.36 29.42
CA VAL A 328 -15.83 12.12 28.29
C VAL A 328 -16.28 10.94 27.40
N ASN A 329 -17.58 10.65 27.38
CA ASN A 329 -18.14 9.61 26.53
C ASN A 329 -18.31 10.12 25.10
N ASN A 330 -18.07 9.25 24.10
CA ASN A 330 -18.03 9.58 22.69
C ASN A 330 -16.98 10.65 22.34
N ASP A 331 -15.80 10.55 22.91
CA ASP A 331 -14.71 11.50 22.76
C ASP A 331 -13.99 11.32 21.42
N ILE A 332 -14.66 11.74 20.35
CA ILE A 332 -14.17 11.66 18.98
C ILE A 332 -14.70 12.83 18.15
N ALA A 333 -13.87 13.33 17.25
CA ALA A 333 -14.23 14.39 16.31
C ALA A 333 -13.52 14.22 14.97
N LEU A 334 -14.19 14.68 13.91
CA LEU A 334 -13.65 14.78 12.56
C LEU A 334 -13.30 16.21 12.23
N LEU A 335 -12.13 16.41 11.63
CA LEU A 335 -11.62 17.66 11.14
C LEU A 335 -11.46 17.56 9.62
N ARG A 336 -12.13 18.44 8.85
CA ARG A 336 -11.96 18.55 7.41
C ARG A 336 -10.89 19.58 7.09
N LEU A 337 -9.89 19.16 6.34
CA LEU A 337 -8.83 20.03 5.85
C LEU A 337 -9.34 20.93 4.72
N GLU A 338 -8.73 22.10 4.52
CA GLU A 338 -9.08 23.07 3.47
C GLU A 338 -8.86 22.50 2.07
N SER A 339 -7.82 21.70 1.89
CA SER A 339 -7.45 21.06 0.63
C SER A 339 -6.91 19.66 0.87
N PRO A 340 -6.98 18.76 -0.14
CA PRO A 340 -6.41 17.42 -0.03
C PRO A 340 -4.90 17.49 0.21
N VAL A 341 -4.41 16.71 1.19
CA VAL A 341 -2.98 16.58 1.43
C VAL A 341 -2.36 15.60 0.43
N ALA A 342 -1.22 15.97 -0.14
CA ALA A 342 -0.44 15.06 -0.97
C ALA A 342 0.28 14.01 -0.09
N PHE A 343 -0.01 12.72 -0.31
CA PHE A 343 0.67 11.65 0.39
C PHE A 343 2.14 11.56 -0.01
N SER A 344 2.99 11.25 0.94
CA SER A 344 4.44 11.14 0.80
C SER A 344 4.98 9.97 1.62
N THR A 345 6.29 9.79 1.67
CA THR A 345 6.93 8.82 2.58
C THR A 345 6.63 9.11 4.06
N TYR A 346 6.35 10.37 4.41
CA TYR A 346 6.11 10.84 5.77
C TYR A 346 4.64 11.20 6.06
N ILE A 347 3.78 11.12 5.05
CA ILE A 347 2.36 11.42 5.17
C ILE A 347 1.58 10.30 4.48
N VAL A 348 1.03 9.39 5.26
CA VAL A 348 0.22 8.24 4.82
C VAL A 348 -0.95 8.10 5.77
N PRO A 349 -2.19 7.89 5.33
CA PRO A 349 -3.31 7.73 6.23
C PRO A 349 -3.27 6.41 6.99
N ALA A 350 -3.83 6.38 8.20
CA ALA A 350 -4.11 5.16 8.94
C ALA A 350 -5.29 4.40 8.30
N CYS A 351 -5.26 3.07 8.32
CA CYS A 351 -6.41 2.28 7.92
C CYS A 351 -7.44 2.24 9.06
N LEU A 352 -8.69 2.35 8.70
CA LEU A 352 -9.82 2.13 9.60
C LEU A 352 -10.29 0.68 9.47
N PRO A 353 -10.43 -0.08 10.56
CA PRO A 353 -10.92 -1.45 10.51
C PRO A 353 -12.45 -1.48 10.38
N SER A 354 -12.99 -2.54 9.79
CA SER A 354 -14.40 -2.84 10.01
C SER A 354 -14.66 -3.18 11.47
N ARG A 355 -15.91 -3.03 11.91
CA ARG A 355 -16.28 -3.40 13.28
C ARG A 355 -16.01 -4.87 13.57
N ASP A 356 -16.31 -5.71 12.60
CA ASP A 356 -16.16 -7.17 12.73
C ASP A 356 -14.69 -7.59 12.86
N LEU A 357 -13.78 -7.04 12.05
CA LEU A 357 -12.35 -7.29 12.16
C LEU A 357 -11.81 -6.78 13.51
N ALA A 358 -12.25 -5.58 13.91
CA ALA A 358 -11.83 -4.98 15.17
C ALA A 358 -12.21 -5.85 16.37
N GLU A 359 -13.48 -6.27 16.47
CA GLU A 359 -13.98 -7.06 17.62
C GLU A 359 -13.40 -8.48 17.65
N ARG A 360 -13.25 -9.13 16.50
CA ARG A 360 -12.77 -10.51 16.46
C ARG A 360 -11.27 -10.66 16.59
N VAL A 361 -10.51 -9.62 16.25
CA VAL A 361 -9.05 -9.74 16.11
C VAL A 361 -8.31 -8.62 16.81
N LEU A 362 -8.60 -7.35 16.45
CA LEU A 362 -7.72 -6.25 16.80
C LEU A 362 -7.90 -5.77 18.25
N HIS A 363 -9.06 -6.06 18.86
CA HIS A 363 -9.40 -5.66 20.24
C HIS A 363 -9.26 -6.80 21.26
N LEU A 364 -8.69 -7.93 20.87
CA LEU A 364 -8.51 -9.04 21.80
C LEU A 364 -7.55 -8.64 22.93
N ASN A 365 -7.85 -9.15 24.13
CA ASN A 365 -7.01 -8.97 25.32
C ASN A 365 -5.56 -9.41 25.01
N GLY A 366 -4.59 -8.60 25.41
CA GLY A 366 -3.16 -8.82 25.15
C GLY A 366 -2.70 -8.42 23.72
N THR A 367 -3.58 -7.97 22.83
CA THR A 367 -3.17 -7.43 21.52
C THR A 367 -2.24 -6.24 21.74
N MET A 368 -1.02 -6.32 21.19
CA MET A 368 -0.04 -5.25 21.28
C MET A 368 -0.42 -4.08 20.39
N THR A 369 -0.38 -2.90 20.95
CA THR A 369 -0.67 -1.64 20.27
C THR A 369 0.50 -0.68 20.36
N VAL A 370 0.58 0.23 19.40
CA VAL A 370 1.56 1.33 19.39
C VAL A 370 0.80 2.64 19.50
N VAL A 371 1.14 3.41 20.51
CA VAL A 371 0.59 4.75 20.76
C VAL A 371 1.69 5.77 20.54
N THR A 372 1.41 6.85 19.82
CA THR A 372 2.42 7.86 19.46
C THR A 372 1.98 9.27 19.80
N GLY A 373 2.94 10.11 20.18
CA GLY A 373 2.68 11.50 20.48
C GLY A 373 3.90 12.29 20.96
N TRP A 374 3.68 13.56 21.24
CA TRP A 374 4.67 14.49 21.79
C TRP A 374 4.34 14.95 23.21
N GLY A 375 3.54 14.18 23.90
CA GLY A 375 3.10 14.48 25.25
C GLY A 375 4.24 14.56 26.25
N LYS A 376 3.88 14.82 27.51
CA LYS A 376 4.82 14.95 28.59
C LYS A 376 5.36 13.58 29.02
N ASP A 377 6.60 13.54 29.41
CA ASP A 377 7.25 12.32 29.90
C ASP A 377 6.74 11.87 31.29
N LYS A 378 6.26 12.82 32.11
CA LYS A 378 5.66 12.58 33.41
C LYS A 378 4.63 13.65 33.71
N GLU A 379 3.65 13.32 34.57
CA GLU A 379 2.71 14.29 35.10
C GLU A 379 3.45 15.41 35.85
N GLY A 380 3.07 16.66 35.58
CA GLY A 380 3.68 17.83 36.20
C GLY A 380 5.00 18.31 35.61
N THR A 381 5.61 17.59 34.67
CA THR A 381 6.86 18.04 34.01
C THR A 381 6.62 19.03 32.87
N VAL A 382 7.59 19.89 32.62
CA VAL A 382 7.68 20.82 31.48
C VAL A 382 9.11 20.68 30.94
N PRO A 383 9.31 20.63 29.60
CA PRO A 383 8.41 20.85 28.48
C PRO A 383 7.80 19.56 27.89
N TYR A 384 6.92 19.71 26.89
CA TYR A 384 6.51 18.62 25.98
C TYR A 384 7.70 18.10 25.16
N SER A 385 7.63 16.84 24.72
CA SER A 385 8.69 16.27 23.89
C SER A 385 8.89 17.07 22.59
N SER A 386 10.15 17.24 22.18
CA SER A 386 10.50 17.78 20.85
C SER A 386 10.34 16.72 19.77
N ASP A 387 10.71 15.50 20.07
CA ASP A 387 10.71 14.37 19.12
C ASP A 387 9.46 13.51 19.32
N LEU A 388 8.93 12.97 18.24
CA LEU A 388 7.81 12.05 18.28
C LEU A 388 8.23 10.76 19.00
N LYS A 389 7.51 10.42 20.05
CA LYS A 389 7.72 9.21 20.84
C LYS A 389 6.65 8.17 20.55
N HIS A 390 6.96 6.93 20.83
CA HIS A 390 6.00 5.84 20.77
C HIS A 390 6.08 4.96 22.02
N ILE A 391 4.96 4.31 22.31
CA ILE A 391 4.81 3.25 23.30
C ILE A 391 4.21 2.02 22.70
N SER A 392 4.57 0.86 23.28
CA SER A 392 3.91 -0.39 23.01
C SER A 392 3.19 -0.85 24.28
N VAL A 393 1.87 -0.93 24.20
CA VAL A 393 1.01 -1.32 25.32
C VAL A 393 -0.01 -2.37 24.89
N PRO A 394 -0.25 -3.42 25.71
CA PRO A 394 -1.28 -4.42 25.42
C PRO A 394 -2.68 -3.87 25.71
N ILE A 395 -3.67 -4.30 24.93
CA ILE A 395 -5.08 -4.10 25.25
C ILE A 395 -5.41 -4.91 26.49
N VAL A 396 -6.20 -4.33 27.37
CA VAL A 396 -6.73 -4.96 28.59
C VAL A 396 -8.23 -5.14 28.45
N GLU A 397 -8.74 -6.28 28.88
CA GLU A 397 -10.17 -6.56 28.86
C GLU A 397 -10.97 -5.50 29.63
N HIS A 398 -12.15 -5.16 29.11
CA HIS A 398 -12.99 -4.10 29.67
C HIS A 398 -13.39 -4.34 31.13
N SER A 399 -13.68 -5.57 31.50
CA SER A 399 -14.01 -5.97 32.87
C SER A 399 -12.84 -5.79 33.82
N GLU A 400 -11.64 -6.21 33.42
CA GLU A 400 -10.40 -6.04 34.18
C GLU A 400 -10.06 -4.55 34.34
N CYS A 401 -10.15 -3.79 33.25
CA CYS A 401 -9.94 -2.35 33.29
C CYS A 401 -10.88 -1.65 34.30
N ALA A 402 -12.16 -1.99 34.29
CA ALA A 402 -13.14 -1.40 35.18
C ALA A 402 -12.83 -1.62 36.68
N HIS A 403 -12.12 -2.69 37.02
CA HIS A 403 -11.67 -2.92 38.42
C HIS A 403 -10.54 -1.96 38.87
N HIS A 404 -9.76 -1.48 37.91
CA HIS A 404 -8.63 -0.57 38.21
C HIS A 404 -8.98 0.91 38.10
N MET A 405 -10.14 1.24 37.52
CA MET A 405 -10.55 2.63 37.29
C MET A 405 -11.61 3.06 38.31
N VAL A 406 -11.51 4.32 38.77
CA VAL A 406 -12.49 4.94 39.64
C VAL A 406 -13.71 5.41 38.86
N ASN A 407 -13.49 5.92 37.66
CA ASN A 407 -14.54 6.41 36.79
C ASN A 407 -15.20 5.28 36.00
N ASN A 408 -16.53 5.35 35.84
CA ASN A 408 -17.26 4.35 35.07
C ASN A 408 -16.85 4.37 33.59
N LEU A 409 -16.46 3.20 33.10
CA LEU A 409 -16.13 2.98 31.71
C LEU A 409 -17.38 2.67 30.89
N THR A 410 -17.50 3.27 29.72
CA THR A 410 -18.54 2.91 28.73
C THR A 410 -18.02 1.88 27.73
N GLN A 411 -18.91 1.24 26.97
CA GLN A 411 -18.53 0.34 25.88
C GLN A 411 -17.85 1.05 24.69
N ASN A 412 -17.73 2.38 24.77
CA ASN A 412 -17.11 3.21 23.73
C ASN A 412 -15.62 3.44 23.94
N VAL A 413 -15.01 2.77 24.89
CA VAL A 413 -13.59 2.89 25.19
C VAL A 413 -12.86 1.55 25.16
N LEU A 414 -11.58 1.61 24.87
CA LEU A 414 -10.59 0.56 25.05
C LEU A 414 -9.65 0.96 26.18
N CYS A 415 -9.18 -0.01 26.93
CA CYS A 415 -8.10 0.18 27.91
C CYS A 415 -6.83 -0.47 27.40
N ALA A 416 -5.69 0.13 27.67
CA ALA A 416 -4.41 -0.49 27.41
C ALA A 416 -3.37 -0.05 28.46
N GLY A 417 -2.37 -0.91 28.63
CA GLY A 417 -1.31 -0.74 29.62
C GLY A 417 -1.02 -2.02 30.37
N SER A 418 -0.15 -1.94 31.35
CA SER A 418 0.17 -3.06 32.24
C SER A 418 0.21 -2.55 33.69
N ILE A 419 -0.58 -3.16 34.55
CA ILE A 419 -0.54 -2.86 35.98
C ILE A 419 0.87 -3.15 36.51
N GLY A 420 1.38 -2.25 37.33
CA GLY A 420 2.79 -2.26 37.80
C GLY A 420 3.75 -1.52 36.87
N SER A 421 3.34 -1.12 35.68
CA SER A 421 4.15 -0.35 34.72
C SER A 421 3.85 1.15 34.82
N THR A 422 4.86 1.97 34.54
CA THR A 422 4.71 3.42 34.38
C THR A 422 4.53 3.85 32.92
N VAL A 423 4.40 2.88 32.03
CA VAL A 423 4.26 3.11 30.59
C VAL A 423 2.82 3.49 30.26
N ASP A 424 2.60 4.73 29.83
CA ASP A 424 1.26 5.25 29.55
C ASP A 424 1.33 6.47 28.62
N ALA A 425 0.23 6.76 27.89
CA ALA A 425 0.05 8.03 27.19
C ALA A 425 -0.17 9.16 28.22
N CYS A 426 0.31 10.35 27.90
CA CYS A 426 0.26 11.45 28.86
C CYS A 426 -0.37 12.71 28.26
N LYS A 427 -0.53 13.73 29.11
CA LYS A 427 -1.11 15.02 28.76
C LYS A 427 -0.38 15.64 27.56
N GLY A 428 -1.13 15.93 26.49
CA GLY A 428 -0.62 16.43 25.21
C GLY A 428 -0.65 15.41 24.09
N ASP A 429 -0.79 14.10 24.41
CA ASP A 429 -0.99 13.05 23.40
C ASP A 429 -2.46 12.90 22.98
N SER A 430 -3.38 13.55 23.72
CA SER A 430 -4.84 13.55 23.48
C SER A 430 -5.19 13.66 22.00
N GLY A 431 -6.09 12.80 21.51
CA GLY A 431 -6.49 12.72 20.12
C GLY A 431 -5.49 12.01 19.19
N GLY A 432 -4.29 11.67 19.70
CA GLY A 432 -3.30 10.89 18.95
C GLY A 432 -3.72 9.43 18.72
N PRO A 433 -3.01 8.71 17.83
CA PRO A 433 -3.36 7.36 17.40
C PRO A 433 -2.96 6.28 18.38
N MET A 434 -3.83 5.28 18.54
CA MET A 434 -3.53 3.95 19.02
C MET A 434 -3.66 2.98 17.85
N MET A 435 -2.52 2.45 17.40
CA MET A 435 -2.42 1.62 16.21
C MET A 435 -2.10 0.17 16.56
N THR A 436 -2.55 -0.77 15.75
CA THR A 436 -2.09 -2.16 15.81
C THR A 436 -1.71 -2.65 14.42
N LEU A 437 -0.65 -3.48 14.38
CA LEU A 437 -0.23 -4.15 13.14
C LEU A 437 -0.91 -5.51 13.05
N TYR A 438 -1.74 -5.68 12.05
CA TYR A 438 -2.31 -6.98 11.72
C TYR A 438 -1.92 -7.39 10.32
N ARG A 439 -1.32 -8.57 10.20
CA ARG A 439 -0.70 -9.04 8.96
C ARG A 439 0.33 -8.00 8.48
N ASN A 440 0.12 -7.29 7.43
CA ASN A 440 1.04 -6.27 6.93
C ASN A 440 0.41 -4.87 6.87
N THR A 441 -0.69 -4.65 7.62
CA THR A 441 -1.46 -3.40 7.58
C THR A 441 -1.61 -2.82 8.99
N TRP A 442 -1.34 -1.53 9.12
CA TRP A 442 -1.54 -0.80 10.37
C TRP A 442 -2.96 -0.25 10.45
N PHE A 443 -3.68 -0.62 11.49
CA PHE A 443 -5.05 -0.21 11.76
C PHE A 443 -5.13 0.75 12.93
N LEU A 444 -5.91 1.82 12.78
CA LEU A 444 -6.30 2.71 13.86
C LEU A 444 -7.43 2.06 14.67
N ILE A 445 -7.17 1.72 15.91
CA ILE A 445 -8.16 1.08 16.79
C ILE A 445 -8.64 2.00 17.91
N GLY A 446 -7.84 2.98 18.31
CA GLY A 446 -8.18 3.90 19.38
C GLY A 446 -7.64 5.32 19.15
N LEU A 447 -8.24 6.29 19.83
CA LEU A 447 -7.73 7.64 20.01
C LEU A 447 -7.42 7.87 21.48
N ILE A 448 -6.28 8.47 21.79
CA ILE A 448 -5.91 8.82 23.15
C ILE A 448 -6.96 9.78 23.69
N SER A 449 -7.64 9.40 24.78
CA SER A 449 -8.74 10.16 25.34
C SER A 449 -8.41 10.70 26.74
N TRP A 450 -8.37 9.85 27.74
CA TRP A 450 -8.10 10.26 29.13
C TRP A 450 -7.45 9.15 29.94
N GLY A 451 -7.02 9.48 31.16
CA GLY A 451 -6.52 8.54 32.14
C GLY A 451 -6.59 9.15 33.54
N GLU A 452 -6.55 8.33 34.57
CA GLU A 452 -6.58 8.76 35.96
C GLU A 452 -5.18 9.11 36.51
N GLY A 453 -4.40 9.82 35.68
CA GLY A 453 -3.00 10.23 35.85
C GLY A 453 -2.09 9.51 34.88
N CYS A 454 -0.93 10.13 34.56
CA CYS A 454 0.02 9.57 33.61
C CYS A 454 1.04 8.67 34.32
N GLY A 455 1.20 7.42 33.82
CA GLY A 455 2.22 6.49 34.30
C GLY A 455 2.04 6.07 35.77
N LYS A 456 0.81 6.03 36.26
CA LYS A 456 0.49 5.44 37.57
C LYS A 456 0.48 3.93 37.45
N THR A 457 1.15 3.25 38.35
CA THR A 457 1.33 1.79 38.29
C THR A 457 0.06 0.98 38.55
N ASP A 458 -0.98 1.61 39.09
CA ASP A 458 -2.28 1.04 39.44
C ASP A 458 -3.40 1.42 38.46
N LYS A 459 -3.08 2.18 37.38
CA LYS A 459 -4.03 2.71 36.40
C LYS A 459 -3.68 2.29 34.98
N LEU A 460 -4.67 2.38 34.10
CA LEU A 460 -4.57 2.07 32.69
C LEU A 460 -4.95 3.29 31.84
N GLY A 461 -4.36 3.41 30.65
CA GLY A 461 -4.76 4.40 29.67
C GLY A 461 -6.12 4.08 29.05
N VAL A 462 -6.93 5.10 28.80
CA VAL A 462 -8.27 4.98 28.22
C VAL A 462 -8.30 5.64 26.86
N TYR A 463 -8.76 4.90 25.87
CA TYR A 463 -8.77 5.25 24.45
C TYR A 463 -10.17 5.16 23.90
N THR A 464 -10.59 6.13 23.08
CA THR A 464 -11.87 6.05 22.36
C THR A 464 -11.84 4.89 21.35
N LYS A 465 -12.77 3.97 21.43
CA LYS A 465 -12.87 2.76 20.58
C LYS A 465 -13.37 3.14 19.19
N VAL A 466 -12.47 3.33 18.23
CA VAL A 466 -12.75 3.88 16.89
C VAL A 466 -13.77 3.04 16.11
N SER A 467 -13.73 1.72 16.23
CA SER A 467 -14.64 0.81 15.51
C SER A 467 -16.14 1.04 15.80
N ASN A 468 -16.46 1.64 16.94
CA ASN A 468 -17.85 1.99 17.29
C ASN A 468 -18.40 3.16 16.48
N TYR A 469 -17.54 3.90 15.78
CA TYR A 469 -17.86 5.16 15.10
C TYR A 469 -17.76 5.08 13.58
N MET A 470 -17.54 3.90 13.01
CA MET A 470 -17.35 3.73 11.57
C MET A 470 -18.52 4.27 10.75
N GLU A 471 -19.77 3.91 11.11
CA GLU A 471 -20.97 4.41 10.43
C GLU A 471 -21.09 5.95 10.51
N TRP A 472 -20.75 6.53 11.66
CA TRP A 472 -20.76 7.98 11.83
C TRP A 472 -19.67 8.66 10.99
N ILE A 473 -18.44 8.10 10.97
CA ILE A 473 -17.34 8.61 10.15
C ILE A 473 -17.73 8.62 8.68
N ASP A 474 -18.26 7.50 8.17
CA ASP A 474 -18.68 7.37 6.78
C ASP A 474 -19.85 8.32 6.45
N SER A 475 -20.83 8.44 7.35
CA SER A 475 -21.95 9.37 7.18
C SER A 475 -21.48 10.81 7.06
N VAL A 476 -20.55 11.25 7.91
CA VAL A 476 -20.01 12.63 7.88
C VAL A 476 -19.20 12.87 6.61
N LYS A 477 -18.37 11.92 6.19
CA LYS A 477 -17.54 12.02 4.99
C LYS A 477 -18.38 12.08 3.71
N ASN A 478 -19.48 11.33 3.65
CA ASN A 478 -20.36 11.27 2.48
C ASN A 478 -21.31 12.47 2.36
N GLN A 479 -21.53 13.23 3.44
CA GLN A 479 -22.38 14.42 3.45
C GLN A 479 -21.64 15.71 3.08
N LEU A 480 -20.33 15.68 2.99
CA LEU A 480 -19.44 16.84 2.91
C LEU A 480 -18.37 16.73 1.85
#